data_59f2a1b74f10b7aa5d9d19e983dd00f1
#
_entry.id   59f2a1b74f10b7aa5d9d19e983dd00f1
#
_cell.length_a   1.000
_cell.length_b   1.000
_cell.length_c   1.000
_cell.angle_alpha   90.00
_cell.angle_beta   90.00
_cell.angle_gamma   90.00
#
_symmetry.space_group_name_H-M   'P 1'
#
loop_
_entity.id
_entity.type
_entity.pdbx_description
1 polymer ?
#
loop_
_entity_poly.entity_id
_entity_poly.type
_entity_poly.pdbx_seq_one_letter_code
_entity_poly.pdbx_strand_id
1 'polypeptide(L)'
;AASIGYELKPTDLALRCNIINVQDGKIITHNGGNLETEDADVLIKYLNETLGKDYPDVEFVTGIQYRHLLVVHHGNKHIECAPPHDHPNENWHDLLVKPILPESEIEEGHISCSDTAALLNELIIKSKELLENHPFNIERKKRGERMANLIWPWGGGYRPHMLTLSQMYPQIKKGSVISAVDLIRGIGHYAGLRNIIVEGATGLSDTNYEGKAAAAIQALKDGDDFVYVHVEASDEAGHDGDLELKLKTIEYLDQRLIKPIVDEVNTWIEPVCISVLPDHPTPVEVRTHVKEPVPFLIYYPGIEPD
;
A
#
# COMPACT_ATOMS: atom_id res chain seq x y z
N ALA A 1 1.38 6.96 2.35
CA ALA A 1 1.05 8.30 2.85
C ALA A 1 -0.23 8.82 2.19
N ALA A 2 -0.20 9.19 0.92
CA ALA A 2 -1.34 9.82 0.24
C ALA A 2 -2.64 8.99 0.26
N SER A 3 -2.57 7.67 0.20
CA SER A 3 -3.74 6.77 0.28
C SER A 3 -4.51 6.87 1.61
N ILE A 4 -3.82 7.19 2.69
CA ILE A 4 -4.38 7.37 4.03
C ILE A 4 -4.59 8.85 4.39
N GLY A 5 -4.49 9.76 3.41
CA GLY A 5 -4.70 11.20 3.60
C GLY A 5 -3.55 11.95 4.25
N TYR A 6 -2.37 11.33 4.38
CA TYR A 6 -1.18 12.00 4.92
C TYR A 6 -0.39 12.68 3.80
N GLU A 7 -0.23 14.00 3.91
CA GLU A 7 0.49 14.81 2.92
C GLU A 7 1.96 14.97 3.31
N LEU A 8 2.85 14.31 2.55
CA LEU A 8 4.30 14.40 2.75
C LEU A 8 4.83 15.74 2.25
N LYS A 9 5.69 16.37 3.04
CA LYS A 9 6.55 17.48 2.58
C LYS A 9 7.67 16.95 1.66
N PRO A 10 8.27 17.78 0.82
CA PRO A 10 9.32 17.34 -0.10
C PRO A 10 10.53 16.65 0.57
N THR A 11 10.85 17.04 1.79
CA THR A 11 11.99 16.51 2.58
C THR A 11 11.62 15.39 3.54
N ASP A 12 10.35 14.94 3.56
CA ASP A 12 9.93 13.88 4.45
C ASP A 12 10.33 12.50 3.89
N LEU A 13 10.97 11.71 4.73
CA LEU A 13 11.16 10.28 4.49
C LEU A 13 9.97 9.53 5.07
N ALA A 14 9.22 8.86 4.20
CA ALA A 14 8.13 7.98 4.60
C ALA A 14 8.56 6.52 4.51
N LEU A 15 8.36 5.75 5.58
CA LEU A 15 8.64 4.32 5.64
C LEU A 15 7.35 3.56 5.97
N ARG A 16 7.17 2.38 5.38
CA ARG A 16 6.25 1.40 5.97
C ARG A 16 6.75 1.10 7.37
N CYS A 17 5.85 0.98 8.32
CA CYS A 17 6.18 0.66 9.71
C CYS A 17 5.25 -0.44 10.20
N ASN A 18 5.72 -1.68 10.18
CA ASN A 18 4.96 -2.77 10.76
C ASN A 18 5.10 -2.75 12.28
N ILE A 19 4.06 -3.15 13.01
CA ILE A 19 4.23 -3.64 14.38
C ILE A 19 4.35 -5.16 14.28
N ILE A 20 5.51 -5.70 14.65
CA ILE A 20 5.85 -7.11 14.52
C ILE A 20 5.90 -7.83 15.87
N ASN A 21 5.93 -9.16 15.86
CA ASN A 21 6.24 -9.95 17.05
C ASN A 21 7.67 -10.46 17.01
N VAL A 22 8.42 -10.18 18.07
CA VAL A 22 9.73 -10.77 18.31
C VAL A 22 9.75 -11.53 19.64
N GLN A 23 10.46 -12.67 19.65
CA GLN A 23 10.67 -13.49 20.84
C GLN A 23 12.07 -14.09 20.78
N ASP A 24 12.76 -14.13 21.93
CA ASP A 24 14.11 -14.68 22.07
C ASP A 24 15.11 -14.13 21.02
N GLY A 25 15.00 -12.83 20.71
CA GLY A 25 15.83 -12.13 19.75
C GLY A 25 15.46 -12.38 18.28
N LYS A 26 14.40 -13.14 17.97
CA LYS A 26 14.02 -13.53 16.61
C LYS A 26 12.69 -12.89 16.18
N ILE A 27 12.56 -12.62 14.89
CA ILE A 27 11.29 -12.23 14.27
C ILE A 27 10.40 -13.47 14.17
N ILE A 28 9.29 -13.50 14.89
CA ILE A 28 8.33 -14.62 14.88
C ILE A 28 7.22 -14.39 13.86
N THR A 29 6.65 -13.18 13.83
CA THR A 29 5.68 -12.80 12.80
C THR A 29 5.85 -11.33 12.41
N HIS A 30 5.65 -11.03 11.15
CA HIS A 30 5.67 -9.68 10.59
C HIS A 30 4.36 -8.90 10.83
N ASN A 31 3.31 -9.57 11.37
CA ASN A 31 1.95 -9.04 11.52
C ASN A 31 1.52 -8.85 13.00
N GLY A 32 2.48 -8.81 13.93
CA GLY A 32 2.20 -8.56 15.35
C GLY A 32 1.29 -9.61 16.02
N GLY A 33 1.22 -10.84 15.47
CA GLY A 33 0.33 -11.88 15.95
C GLY A 33 -1.14 -11.62 15.58
N ASN A 34 -1.41 -11.25 14.35
CA ASN A 34 -2.72 -10.88 13.81
C ASN A 34 -3.34 -9.69 14.55
N LEU A 35 -2.64 -8.57 14.51
CA LEU A 35 -3.08 -7.33 15.15
C LEU A 35 -4.25 -6.72 14.36
N GLU A 36 -5.35 -6.43 15.03
CA GLU A 36 -6.49 -5.73 14.45
C GLU A 36 -6.25 -4.21 14.39
N THR A 37 -6.97 -3.51 13.52
CA THR A 37 -6.74 -2.08 13.27
C THR A 37 -6.97 -1.22 14.51
N GLU A 38 -8.03 -1.49 15.27
CA GLU A 38 -8.39 -0.76 16.48
C GLU A 38 -7.33 -0.91 17.58
N ASP A 39 -6.80 -2.13 17.73
CA ASP A 39 -5.75 -2.44 18.69
C ASP A 39 -4.42 -1.78 18.30
N ALA A 40 -4.11 -1.80 17.01
CA ALA A 40 -2.94 -1.16 16.45
C ALA A 40 -2.97 0.37 16.64
N ASP A 41 -4.13 0.99 16.45
CA ASP A 41 -4.32 2.43 16.65
C ASP A 41 -3.98 2.86 18.09
N VAL A 42 -4.35 2.04 19.09
CA VAL A 42 -3.98 2.27 20.48
C VAL A 42 -2.45 2.29 20.67
N LEU A 43 -1.75 1.32 20.05
CA LEU A 43 -0.29 1.22 20.17
C LEU A 43 0.42 2.36 19.41
N ILE A 44 -0.07 2.75 18.24
CA ILE A 44 0.50 3.87 17.46
C ILE A 44 0.30 5.21 18.19
N LYS A 45 -0.86 5.45 18.77
CA LYS A 45 -1.10 6.64 19.60
C LYS A 45 -0.14 6.69 20.80
N TYR A 46 0.03 5.55 21.47
CA TYR A 46 0.98 5.44 22.58
C TYR A 46 2.43 5.72 22.15
N LEU A 47 2.85 5.24 20.97
CA LEU A 47 4.18 5.55 20.44
C LEU A 47 4.36 7.04 20.12
N ASN A 48 3.35 7.72 19.60
CA ASN A 48 3.39 9.18 19.41
C ASN A 48 3.46 9.94 20.72
N GLU A 49 2.73 9.51 21.74
CA GLU A 49 2.73 10.14 23.08
C GLU A 49 4.04 9.92 23.86
N THR A 50 4.81 8.92 23.46
CA THR A 50 6.10 8.56 24.06
C THR A 50 7.26 8.92 23.14
N LEU A 51 7.58 8.09 22.15
CA LEU A 51 8.69 8.32 21.23
C LEU A 51 8.49 9.59 20.39
N GLY A 52 7.30 9.82 19.83
CA GLY A 52 7.04 11.02 19.03
C GLY A 52 7.22 12.31 19.81
N LYS A 53 6.98 12.31 21.11
CA LYS A 53 7.24 13.45 21.98
C LYS A 53 8.73 13.72 22.22
N ASP A 54 9.52 12.64 22.31
CA ASP A 54 10.98 12.73 22.53
C ASP A 54 11.73 13.01 21.20
N TYR A 55 11.14 12.66 20.07
CA TYR A 55 11.67 12.84 18.73
C TYR A 55 10.70 13.68 17.86
N PRO A 56 10.73 15.01 17.94
CA PRO A 56 9.75 15.90 17.29
C PRO A 56 9.77 15.83 15.75
N ASP A 57 10.84 15.31 15.16
CA ASP A 57 10.98 15.10 13.73
C ASP A 57 10.47 13.71 13.29
N VAL A 58 9.79 12.98 14.18
CA VAL A 58 9.26 11.62 13.92
C VAL A 58 7.77 11.60 14.19
N GLU A 59 7.01 11.04 13.24
CA GLU A 59 5.57 10.86 13.37
C GLU A 59 5.15 9.44 12.99
N PHE A 60 4.37 8.79 13.86
CA PHE A 60 3.75 7.49 13.58
C PHE A 60 2.31 7.72 13.14
N VAL A 61 1.94 7.21 11.96
CA VAL A 61 0.61 7.37 11.39
C VAL A 61 -0.09 6.02 11.31
N THR A 62 -1.27 5.91 11.90
CA THR A 62 -2.05 4.68 11.89
C THR A 62 -2.46 4.30 10.46
N GLY A 63 -2.24 3.05 10.12
CA GLY A 63 -2.72 2.41 8.90
C GLY A 63 -3.72 1.31 9.22
N ILE A 64 -3.65 0.20 8.50
CA ILE A 64 -4.57 -0.93 8.65
C ILE A 64 -3.85 -2.11 9.30
N GLN A 65 -4.43 -2.67 10.36
CA GLN A 65 -3.89 -3.80 11.10
C GLN A 65 -2.46 -3.51 11.59
N TYR A 66 -1.50 -4.32 11.23
CA TYR A 66 -0.09 -4.19 11.60
C TYR A 66 0.72 -3.22 10.71
N ARG A 67 0.11 -2.70 9.63
CA ARG A 67 0.75 -1.86 8.62
C ARG A 67 0.50 -0.39 8.91
N HIS A 68 1.54 0.33 9.27
CA HIS A 68 1.51 1.76 9.59
C HIS A 68 2.51 2.52 8.75
N LEU A 69 2.55 3.82 8.92
CA LEU A 69 3.52 4.71 8.31
C LEU A 69 4.37 5.34 9.42
N LEU A 70 5.67 5.37 9.20
CA LEU A 70 6.60 6.19 9.96
C LEU A 70 7.10 7.31 9.06
N VAL A 71 6.97 8.55 9.50
CA VAL A 71 7.51 9.72 8.81
C VAL A 71 8.67 10.26 9.61
N VAL A 72 9.80 10.47 8.94
CA VAL A 72 10.98 11.14 9.51
C VAL A 72 11.19 12.41 8.72
N HIS A 73 10.93 13.56 9.35
CA HIS A 73 11.18 14.86 8.75
C HIS A 73 12.67 15.03 8.51
N HIS A 74 13.04 15.45 7.31
CA HIS A 74 14.44 15.57 6.87
C HIS A 74 15.23 14.24 6.88
N GLY A 75 14.58 13.08 7.00
CA GLY A 75 15.24 11.78 6.94
C GLY A 75 15.82 11.48 5.55
N ASN A 76 16.89 10.69 5.49
CA ASN A 76 17.57 10.31 4.26
C ASN A 76 17.14 8.92 3.79
N LYS A 77 16.72 8.80 2.53
CA LYS A 77 16.24 7.52 1.94
C LYS A 77 17.37 6.52 1.61
N HIS A 78 18.63 6.97 1.60
CA HIS A 78 19.78 6.10 1.27
C HIS A 78 20.20 5.22 2.46
N ILE A 79 19.23 4.40 2.87
CA ILE A 79 19.32 3.43 3.95
C ILE A 79 18.85 2.06 3.47
N GLU A 80 19.46 1.01 3.97
CA GLU A 80 19.05 -0.37 3.75
C GLU A 80 18.18 -0.84 4.91
N CYS A 81 16.97 -1.30 4.60
CA CYS A 81 16.01 -1.84 5.54
C CYS A 81 15.56 -3.23 5.09
N ALA A 82 15.56 -4.20 5.98
CA ALA A 82 15.12 -5.56 5.70
C ALA A 82 13.58 -5.67 5.81
N PRO A 83 12.84 -6.14 4.78
CA PRO A 83 11.42 -6.43 4.89
C PRO A 83 11.16 -7.55 5.89
N PRO A 84 10.31 -7.38 6.91
CA PRO A 84 10.22 -8.35 8.02
C PRO A 84 9.60 -9.69 7.64
N HIS A 85 8.86 -9.76 6.53
CA HIS A 85 8.27 -10.99 6.01
C HIS A 85 9.27 -11.90 5.28
N ASP A 86 10.43 -11.38 4.86
CA ASP A 86 11.49 -12.13 4.19
C ASP A 86 12.47 -12.79 5.19
N HIS A 87 12.38 -12.40 6.48
CA HIS A 87 13.34 -12.81 7.52
C HIS A 87 12.68 -13.52 8.73
N PRO A 88 11.79 -14.52 8.52
CA PRO A 88 11.18 -15.24 9.63
C PRO A 88 12.23 -16.07 10.38
N ASN A 89 12.15 -16.03 11.71
CA ASN A 89 13.07 -16.71 12.64
C ASN A 89 14.53 -16.22 12.63
N GLU A 90 14.84 -15.13 11.93
CA GLU A 90 16.15 -14.49 11.99
C GLU A 90 16.28 -13.55 13.19
N ASN A 91 17.52 -13.29 13.62
CA ASN A 91 17.80 -12.37 14.70
C ASN A 91 17.61 -10.92 14.23
N TRP A 92 16.63 -10.22 14.82
CA TRP A 92 16.29 -8.86 14.38
C TRP A 92 17.42 -7.84 14.60
N HIS A 93 18.36 -8.07 15.53
CA HIS A 93 19.51 -7.18 15.73
C HIS A 93 20.47 -7.20 14.54
N ASP A 94 20.55 -8.32 13.80
CA ASP A 94 21.42 -8.44 12.62
C ASP A 94 20.82 -7.74 11.40
N LEU A 95 19.52 -7.40 11.47
CA LEU A 95 18.72 -6.80 10.42
C LEU A 95 18.44 -5.29 10.62
N LEU A 96 19.09 -4.69 11.61
CA LEU A 96 18.97 -3.25 11.87
C LEU A 96 19.35 -2.42 10.65
N VAL A 97 18.78 -1.23 10.56
CA VAL A 97 18.94 -0.30 9.44
C VAL A 97 20.40 0.09 9.25
N LYS A 98 20.87 0.09 8.01
CA LYS A 98 22.25 0.42 7.63
C LYS A 98 22.28 1.61 6.66
N PRO A 99 23.27 2.53 6.77
CA PRO A 99 23.46 3.56 5.75
C PRO A 99 24.04 2.93 4.47
N ILE A 100 23.62 3.44 3.30
CA ILE A 100 24.11 2.97 1.99
C ILE A 100 25.24 3.89 1.46
N LEU A 101 25.17 5.19 1.76
CA LEU A 101 26.12 6.18 1.27
C LEU A 101 27.14 6.58 2.35
N PRO A 102 28.36 7.04 1.94
CA PRO A 102 29.30 7.65 2.85
C PRO A 102 28.73 8.90 3.54
N GLU A 103 29.19 9.20 4.74
CA GLU A 103 28.77 10.39 5.50
C GLU A 103 28.97 11.73 4.79
N SER A 104 29.90 11.76 3.81
CA SER A 104 30.17 12.97 3.01
C SER A 104 29.10 13.28 1.97
N GLU A 105 28.18 12.36 1.68
CA GLU A 105 27.12 12.53 0.69
C GLU A 105 25.79 12.83 1.39
N ILE A 106 25.54 14.12 1.65
CA ILE A 106 24.30 14.61 2.26
C ILE A 106 23.46 15.29 1.17
N GLU A 107 22.24 14.82 0.98
CA GLU A 107 21.24 15.50 0.13
C GLU A 107 20.80 16.81 0.82
N GLU A 108 20.66 17.89 0.03
CA GLU A 108 20.21 19.19 0.55
C GLU A 108 18.85 19.08 1.24
N GLY A 109 18.75 19.60 2.45
CA GLY A 109 17.53 19.57 3.26
C GLY A 109 17.29 18.27 4.02
N HIS A 110 18.24 17.31 4.00
CA HIS A 110 18.16 16.04 4.71
C HIS A 110 19.33 15.88 5.71
N ILE A 111 19.12 15.10 6.76
CA ILE A 111 20.20 14.62 7.62
C ILE A 111 21.01 13.53 6.90
N SER A 112 22.15 13.14 7.42
CA SER A 112 22.95 12.06 6.82
C SER A 112 22.21 10.73 6.84
N CYS A 113 22.58 9.81 5.94
CA CYS A 113 22.02 8.44 5.96
C CYS A 113 22.46 7.70 7.23
N SER A 114 23.65 7.99 7.77
CA SER A 114 24.13 7.44 9.04
C SER A 114 23.27 7.91 10.23
N ASP A 115 22.94 9.21 10.29
CA ASP A 115 22.08 9.74 11.34
C ASP A 115 20.65 9.18 11.21
N THR A 116 20.13 9.07 9.99
CA THR A 116 18.81 8.47 9.75
C THR A 116 18.77 7.01 10.20
N ALA A 117 19.79 6.20 9.85
CA ALA A 117 19.89 4.82 10.28
C ALA A 117 20.02 4.70 11.81
N ALA A 118 20.84 5.56 12.43
CA ALA A 118 20.99 5.58 13.89
C ALA A 118 19.66 5.93 14.59
N LEU A 119 18.95 6.95 14.12
CA LEU A 119 17.64 7.34 14.63
C LEU A 119 16.63 6.19 14.52
N LEU A 120 16.49 5.57 13.35
CA LEU A 120 15.57 4.46 13.15
C LEU A 120 15.89 3.26 14.05
N ASN A 121 17.17 2.92 14.21
CA ASN A 121 17.60 1.85 15.10
C ASN A 121 17.31 2.16 16.57
N GLU A 122 17.49 3.38 16.99
CA GLU A 122 17.12 3.83 18.34
C GLU A 122 15.61 3.71 18.58
N LEU A 123 14.78 4.14 17.61
CA LEU A 123 13.32 4.01 17.68
C LEU A 123 12.91 2.52 17.76
N ILE A 124 13.50 1.66 16.94
CA ILE A 124 13.25 0.20 16.96
C ILE A 124 13.54 -0.34 18.36
N ILE A 125 14.73 -0.10 18.90
CA ILE A 125 15.16 -0.61 20.21
C ILE A 125 14.26 -0.10 21.35
N LYS A 126 13.98 1.21 21.38
CA LYS A 126 13.12 1.81 22.41
C LYS A 126 11.67 1.34 22.31
N SER A 127 11.16 1.13 21.11
CA SER A 127 9.79 0.65 20.93
C SER A 127 9.57 -0.70 21.58
N LYS A 128 10.58 -1.57 21.60
CA LYS A 128 10.46 -2.90 22.22
C LYS A 128 10.11 -2.80 23.71
N GLU A 129 10.86 -2.00 24.45
CA GLU A 129 10.62 -1.82 25.89
C GLU A 129 9.26 -1.21 26.16
N LEU A 130 8.89 -0.16 25.40
CA LEU A 130 7.59 0.50 25.54
C LEU A 130 6.43 -0.42 25.23
N LEU A 131 6.48 -1.12 24.10
CA LEU A 131 5.39 -2.00 23.67
C LEU A 131 5.28 -3.25 24.53
N GLU A 132 6.37 -3.86 24.99
CA GLU A 132 6.32 -5.02 25.89
C GLU A 132 5.68 -4.68 27.24
N ASN A 133 5.85 -3.47 27.72
CA ASN A 133 5.28 -2.98 28.97
C ASN A 133 3.88 -2.34 28.80
N HIS A 134 3.38 -2.21 27.58
CA HIS A 134 2.04 -1.67 27.33
C HIS A 134 0.96 -2.64 27.85
N PRO A 135 -0.10 -2.15 28.54
CA PRO A 135 -1.16 -2.99 29.10
C PRO A 135 -1.77 -3.98 28.11
N PHE A 136 -1.96 -3.56 26.87
CA PHE A 136 -2.45 -4.39 25.77
C PHE A 136 -1.60 -5.66 25.56
N ASN A 137 -0.28 -5.50 25.47
CA ASN A 137 0.64 -6.62 25.28
C ASN A 137 0.82 -7.49 26.53
N ILE A 138 0.76 -6.87 27.70
CA ILE A 138 0.74 -7.62 28.98
C ILE A 138 -0.47 -8.55 29.04
N GLU A 139 -1.64 -8.07 28.61
CA GLU A 139 -2.86 -8.88 28.59
C GLU A 139 -2.81 -10.00 27.54
N ARG A 140 -2.30 -9.71 26.33
CA ARG A 140 -2.07 -10.74 25.31
C ARG A 140 -1.14 -11.84 25.82
N LYS A 141 -0.05 -11.47 26.47
CA LYS A 141 0.89 -12.43 27.07
C LYS A 141 0.24 -13.32 28.11
N LYS A 142 -0.64 -12.77 28.97
CA LYS A 142 -1.39 -13.57 29.97
C LYS A 142 -2.33 -14.58 29.32
N ARG A 143 -2.91 -14.24 28.16
CA ARG A 143 -3.76 -15.13 27.36
C ARG A 143 -3.00 -16.13 26.50
N GLY A 144 -1.65 -16.10 26.52
CA GLY A 144 -0.80 -16.94 25.66
C GLY A 144 -0.79 -16.51 24.20
N GLU A 145 -1.23 -15.29 23.89
CA GLU A 145 -1.21 -14.71 22.56
C GLU A 145 0.14 -14.06 22.27
N ARG A 146 0.47 -13.93 20.98
CA ARG A 146 1.68 -13.23 20.55
C ARG A 146 1.54 -11.73 20.78
N MET A 147 2.57 -11.10 21.34
CA MET A 147 2.63 -9.66 21.54
C MET A 147 2.93 -8.95 20.23
N ALA A 148 2.41 -7.74 20.05
CA ALA A 148 2.81 -6.80 19.03
C ALA A 148 3.87 -5.86 19.65
N ASN A 149 5.15 -6.30 19.70
CA ASN A 149 6.14 -5.77 20.63
C ASN A 149 7.37 -5.08 20.02
N LEU A 150 7.39 -4.87 18.72
CA LEU A 150 8.49 -4.15 18.06
C LEU A 150 7.97 -3.41 16.83
N ILE A 151 8.33 -2.13 16.65
CA ILE A 151 8.14 -1.47 15.36
C ILE A 151 9.22 -1.93 14.38
N TRP A 152 8.85 -1.98 13.09
CA TRP A 152 9.78 -2.35 12.04
C TRP A 152 9.62 -1.47 10.81
N PRO A 153 10.40 -0.37 10.71
CA PRO A 153 10.38 0.50 9.54
C PRO A 153 11.14 -0.12 8.37
N TRP A 154 10.56 -0.03 7.15
CA TRP A 154 11.15 -0.53 5.92
C TRP A 154 10.53 0.12 4.68
N GLY A 155 11.16 -0.07 3.51
CA GLY A 155 10.63 0.40 2.23
C GLY A 155 10.49 1.93 2.17
N GLY A 156 11.52 2.64 2.61
CA GLY A 156 11.53 4.10 2.69
C GLY A 156 11.56 4.80 1.34
N GLY A 157 10.93 5.96 1.24
CA GLY A 157 10.97 6.83 0.06
C GLY A 157 10.48 8.24 0.35
N TYR A 158 10.82 9.17 -0.55
CA TYR A 158 10.32 10.54 -0.53
C TYR A 158 9.00 10.66 -1.28
N ARG A 159 8.35 11.82 -1.14
CA ARG A 159 7.24 12.21 -1.99
C ARG A 159 7.67 12.11 -3.46
N PRO A 160 6.97 11.35 -4.31
CA PRO A 160 7.36 11.22 -5.71
C PRO A 160 7.14 12.54 -6.47
N HIS A 161 8.13 12.91 -7.28
CA HIS A 161 8.00 13.96 -8.29
C HIS A 161 7.50 13.32 -9.58
N MET A 162 6.19 13.37 -9.81
CA MET A 162 5.60 12.89 -11.05
C MET A 162 4.64 13.93 -11.63
N LEU A 163 4.54 13.97 -12.94
CA LEU A 163 3.54 14.78 -13.62
C LEU A 163 2.16 14.18 -13.41
N THR A 164 1.17 15.04 -13.22
CA THR A 164 -0.23 14.59 -13.22
C THR A 164 -0.68 14.17 -14.61
N LEU A 165 -1.72 13.36 -14.72
CA LEU A 165 -2.28 12.97 -16.03
C LEU A 165 -2.70 14.20 -16.85
N SER A 166 -3.27 15.22 -16.22
CA SER A 166 -3.65 16.46 -16.89
C SER A 166 -2.45 17.26 -17.42
N GLN A 167 -1.28 17.14 -16.77
CA GLN A 167 -0.04 17.77 -17.27
C GLN A 167 0.57 17.00 -18.45
N MET A 168 0.47 15.66 -18.44
CA MET A 168 0.96 14.81 -19.53
C MET A 168 -0.01 14.80 -20.72
N TYR A 169 -1.31 14.79 -20.44
CA TYR A 169 -2.40 14.68 -21.41
C TYR A 169 -3.43 15.78 -21.14
N PRO A 170 -3.28 16.98 -21.74
CA PRO A 170 -4.15 18.14 -21.46
C PRO A 170 -5.65 17.94 -21.74
N GLN A 171 -6.00 16.91 -22.52
CA GLN A 171 -7.40 16.50 -22.75
C GLN A 171 -8.02 15.83 -21.51
N ILE A 172 -7.22 15.25 -20.62
CA ILE A 172 -7.70 14.67 -19.35
C ILE A 172 -7.67 15.78 -18.29
N LYS A 173 -8.78 16.46 -18.09
CA LYS A 173 -8.90 17.53 -17.09
C LYS A 173 -9.32 17.02 -15.73
N LYS A 174 -10.14 15.95 -15.71
CA LYS A 174 -10.70 15.37 -14.53
C LYS A 174 -10.65 13.86 -14.64
N GLY A 175 -10.24 13.19 -13.58
CA GLY A 175 -10.21 11.73 -13.56
C GLY A 175 -10.24 11.15 -12.17
N SER A 176 -10.58 9.88 -12.10
CA SER A 176 -10.71 9.15 -10.85
C SER A 176 -9.98 7.81 -10.88
N VAL A 177 -9.60 7.33 -9.69
CA VAL A 177 -9.09 5.98 -9.45
C VAL A 177 -9.99 5.26 -8.44
N ILE A 178 -10.34 4.02 -8.76
CA ILE A 178 -11.14 3.12 -7.93
C ILE A 178 -10.28 1.89 -7.63
N SER A 179 -9.82 1.75 -6.39
CA SER A 179 -9.00 0.63 -5.94
C SER A 179 -9.18 0.38 -4.45
N ALA A 180 -9.07 -0.87 -4.03
CA ALA A 180 -8.93 -1.24 -2.62
C ALA A 180 -7.47 -1.17 -2.14
N VAL A 181 -6.50 -1.12 -3.07
CA VAL A 181 -5.07 -1.20 -2.79
C VAL A 181 -4.48 0.18 -2.54
N ASP A 182 -3.87 0.38 -1.38
CA ASP A 182 -3.30 1.66 -0.97
C ASP A 182 -2.20 2.16 -1.91
N LEU A 183 -1.40 1.26 -2.47
CA LEU A 183 -0.36 1.61 -3.45
C LEU A 183 -0.98 2.30 -4.67
N ILE A 184 -1.99 1.68 -5.25
CA ILE A 184 -2.69 2.19 -6.45
C ILE A 184 -3.40 3.52 -6.15
N ARG A 185 -4.07 3.61 -4.99
CA ARG A 185 -4.71 4.86 -4.53
C ARG A 185 -3.70 5.99 -4.34
N GLY A 186 -2.52 5.67 -3.78
CA GLY A 186 -1.41 6.61 -3.62
C GLY A 186 -0.84 7.10 -4.94
N ILE A 187 -0.61 6.20 -5.90
CA ILE A 187 -0.17 6.54 -7.27
C ILE A 187 -1.23 7.41 -7.95
N GLY A 188 -2.50 7.03 -7.87
CA GLY A 188 -3.61 7.81 -8.41
C GLY A 188 -3.66 9.23 -7.86
N HIS A 189 -3.46 9.40 -6.56
CA HIS A 189 -3.39 10.72 -5.93
C HIS A 189 -2.27 11.59 -6.54
N TYR A 190 -1.05 11.06 -6.63
CA TYR A 190 0.07 11.79 -7.24
C TYR A 190 -0.09 12.00 -8.74
N ALA A 191 -0.82 11.13 -9.43
CA ALA A 191 -1.22 11.33 -10.83
C ALA A 191 -2.33 12.38 -11.01
N GLY A 192 -2.82 12.99 -9.93
CA GLY A 192 -3.88 14.00 -9.95
C GLY A 192 -5.30 13.42 -10.09
N LEU A 193 -5.46 12.13 -9.84
CA LEU A 193 -6.76 11.46 -9.85
C LEU A 193 -7.46 11.53 -8.49
N ARG A 194 -8.78 11.68 -8.52
CA ARG A 194 -9.64 11.59 -7.33
C ARG A 194 -9.77 10.13 -6.90
N ASN A 195 -9.47 9.81 -5.65
CA ASN A 195 -9.73 8.49 -5.09
C ASN A 195 -11.23 8.32 -4.79
N ILE A 196 -11.86 7.31 -5.39
CA ILE A 196 -13.23 6.91 -5.07
C ILE A 196 -13.19 5.68 -4.20
N ILE A 197 -13.72 5.80 -2.99
CA ILE A 197 -13.83 4.69 -2.04
C ILE A 197 -15.14 3.97 -2.28
N VAL A 198 -15.06 2.66 -2.49
CA VAL A 198 -16.22 1.78 -2.67
C VAL A 198 -16.36 0.90 -1.44
N GLU A 199 -17.51 0.96 -0.80
CA GLU A 199 -17.80 0.12 0.36
C GLU A 199 -17.77 -1.37 -0.04
N GLY A 200 -17.12 -2.20 0.77
CA GLY A 200 -16.93 -3.63 0.48
C GLY A 200 -15.91 -3.93 -0.62
N ALA A 201 -15.17 -2.92 -1.10
CA ALA A 201 -14.03 -3.18 -1.98
C ALA A 201 -12.86 -3.75 -1.19
N THR A 202 -12.37 -4.91 -1.63
CA THR A 202 -11.20 -5.62 -1.09
C THR A 202 -10.20 -5.90 -2.21
N GLY A 203 -9.00 -6.38 -1.88
CA GLY A 203 -8.04 -6.96 -2.83
C GLY A 203 -8.36 -8.41 -3.21
N LEU A 204 -9.33 -9.05 -2.53
CA LEU A 204 -9.63 -10.47 -2.64
C LEU A 204 -10.79 -10.76 -3.60
N SER A 205 -11.10 -12.04 -3.78
CA SER A 205 -12.14 -12.54 -4.68
C SER A 205 -13.56 -12.09 -4.31
N ASP A 206 -13.80 -11.72 -3.06
CA ASP A 206 -15.08 -11.23 -2.52
C ASP A 206 -15.29 -9.73 -2.71
N THR A 207 -14.38 -9.03 -3.37
CA THR A 207 -14.47 -7.58 -3.61
C THR A 207 -15.83 -7.19 -4.23
N ASN A 208 -16.29 -5.99 -3.92
CA ASN A 208 -17.54 -5.45 -4.46
C ASN A 208 -17.38 -4.99 -5.92
N TYR A 209 -17.48 -5.94 -6.87
CA TYR A 209 -17.36 -5.68 -8.32
C TYR A 209 -18.45 -4.72 -8.81
N GLU A 210 -19.69 -4.93 -8.41
CA GLU A 210 -20.85 -4.10 -8.79
C GLU A 210 -20.71 -2.67 -8.29
N GLY A 211 -20.24 -2.52 -7.05
CA GLY A 211 -19.96 -1.19 -6.48
C GLY A 211 -18.87 -0.45 -7.23
N LYS A 212 -17.81 -1.16 -7.66
CA LYS A 212 -16.75 -0.58 -8.49
C LYS A 212 -17.26 -0.18 -9.87
N ALA A 213 -18.11 -1.01 -10.50
CA ALA A 213 -18.75 -0.69 -11.78
C ALA A 213 -19.65 0.56 -11.67
N ALA A 214 -20.52 0.59 -10.67
CA ALA A 214 -21.42 1.71 -10.42
C ALA A 214 -20.65 3.02 -10.15
N ALA A 215 -19.56 2.94 -9.38
CA ALA A 215 -18.71 4.10 -9.09
C ALA A 215 -17.99 4.62 -10.35
N ALA A 216 -17.53 3.73 -11.24
CA ALA A 216 -16.91 4.12 -12.51
C ALA A 216 -17.91 4.81 -13.43
N ILE A 217 -19.10 4.24 -13.60
CA ILE A 217 -20.20 4.82 -14.39
C ILE A 217 -20.59 6.20 -13.84
N GLN A 218 -20.72 6.32 -12.52
CA GLN A 218 -21.09 7.58 -11.89
C GLN A 218 -20.01 8.65 -12.07
N ALA A 219 -18.73 8.29 -11.94
CA ALA A 219 -17.61 9.21 -12.17
C ALA A 219 -17.61 9.78 -13.59
N LEU A 220 -17.84 8.95 -14.60
CA LEU A 220 -17.98 9.39 -15.99
C LEU A 220 -19.21 10.30 -16.17
N LYS A 221 -20.36 9.97 -15.58
CA LYS A 221 -21.58 10.82 -15.60
C LYS A 221 -21.35 12.18 -14.93
N ASP A 222 -20.52 12.22 -13.89
CA ASP A 222 -20.12 13.45 -13.19
C ASP A 222 -19.07 14.27 -13.97
N GLY A 223 -18.70 13.83 -15.18
CA GLY A 223 -17.84 14.52 -16.11
C GLY A 223 -16.34 14.23 -15.90
N ASP A 224 -15.97 13.06 -15.40
CA ASP A 224 -14.58 12.59 -15.45
C ASP A 224 -14.24 12.17 -16.89
N ASP A 225 -13.09 12.65 -17.40
CA ASP A 225 -12.55 12.29 -18.72
C ASP A 225 -11.83 10.94 -18.70
N PHE A 226 -11.45 10.48 -17.50
CA PHE A 226 -10.67 9.25 -17.27
C PHE A 226 -11.03 8.59 -15.96
N VAL A 227 -11.29 7.28 -15.99
CA VAL A 227 -11.52 6.49 -14.79
C VAL A 227 -10.65 5.23 -14.84
N TYR A 228 -9.81 5.05 -13.83
CA TYR A 228 -8.99 3.87 -13.65
C TYR A 228 -9.61 2.96 -12.58
N VAL A 229 -10.02 1.76 -12.99
CA VAL A 229 -10.59 0.75 -12.07
C VAL A 229 -9.59 -0.39 -11.90
N HIS A 230 -9.16 -0.62 -10.66
CA HIS A 230 -8.23 -1.67 -10.31
C HIS A 230 -8.92 -2.79 -9.54
N VAL A 231 -8.62 -4.04 -9.92
CA VAL A 231 -9.06 -5.26 -9.24
C VAL A 231 -7.89 -6.24 -9.13
N GLU A 232 -7.57 -6.67 -7.92
CA GLU A 232 -6.42 -7.51 -7.59
C GLU A 232 -6.77 -9.01 -7.50
N ALA A 233 -8.07 -9.33 -7.39
CA ALA A 233 -8.59 -10.65 -7.07
C ALA A 233 -8.00 -11.82 -7.90
N SER A 234 -7.76 -11.62 -9.20
CA SER A 234 -7.17 -12.65 -10.07
C SER A 234 -5.68 -12.85 -9.85
N ASP A 235 -4.98 -11.82 -9.38
CA ASP A 235 -3.58 -11.88 -9.00
C ASP A 235 -3.41 -12.68 -7.71
N GLU A 236 -4.17 -12.36 -6.67
CA GLU A 236 -4.18 -13.08 -5.39
C GLU A 236 -4.50 -14.57 -5.57
N ALA A 237 -5.50 -14.91 -6.40
CA ALA A 237 -5.79 -16.31 -6.74
C ALA A 237 -4.62 -17.01 -7.46
N GLY A 238 -3.84 -16.25 -8.24
CA GLY A 238 -2.59 -16.73 -8.84
C GLY A 238 -1.51 -17.04 -7.80
N HIS A 239 -1.31 -16.15 -6.84
CA HIS A 239 -0.37 -16.34 -5.71
C HIS A 239 -0.73 -17.53 -4.82
N ASP A 240 -2.03 -17.75 -4.59
CA ASP A 240 -2.54 -18.90 -3.85
C ASP A 240 -2.36 -20.21 -4.63
N GLY A 241 -2.16 -20.14 -5.94
CA GLY A 241 -2.09 -21.31 -6.84
C GLY A 241 -3.45 -21.98 -7.04
N ASP A 242 -4.55 -21.23 -6.84
CA ASP A 242 -5.91 -21.72 -6.98
C ASP A 242 -6.45 -21.41 -8.38
N LEU A 243 -6.38 -22.40 -9.27
CA LEU A 243 -6.84 -22.28 -10.66
C LEU A 243 -8.36 -22.03 -10.74
N GLU A 244 -9.14 -22.73 -9.92
CA GLU A 244 -10.60 -22.61 -9.97
C GLU A 244 -11.03 -21.21 -9.52
N LEU A 245 -10.44 -20.71 -8.44
CA LEU A 245 -10.69 -19.36 -7.97
C LEU A 245 -10.24 -18.31 -8.99
N LYS A 246 -9.07 -18.49 -9.63
CA LYS A 246 -8.58 -17.58 -10.66
C LYS A 246 -9.52 -17.48 -11.86
N LEU A 247 -9.98 -18.61 -12.39
CA LEU A 247 -10.97 -18.64 -13.47
C LEU A 247 -12.26 -17.92 -13.05
N LYS A 248 -12.75 -18.21 -11.85
CA LYS A 248 -13.97 -17.58 -11.32
C LYS A 248 -13.82 -16.07 -11.12
N THR A 249 -12.66 -15.59 -10.67
CA THR A 249 -12.43 -14.13 -10.54
C THR A 249 -12.37 -13.44 -11.89
N ILE A 250 -11.83 -14.09 -12.93
CA ILE A 250 -11.85 -13.57 -14.31
C ILE A 250 -13.29 -13.51 -14.84
N GLU A 251 -14.10 -14.54 -14.61
CA GLU A 251 -15.53 -14.51 -14.95
C GLU A 251 -16.29 -13.41 -14.21
N TYR A 252 -15.96 -13.16 -12.94
CA TYR A 252 -16.56 -12.08 -12.17
C TYR A 252 -16.14 -10.70 -12.71
N LEU A 253 -14.89 -10.52 -13.10
CA LEU A 253 -14.43 -9.29 -13.76
C LEU A 253 -15.26 -9.01 -15.02
N ASP A 254 -15.47 -10.01 -15.87
CA ASP A 254 -16.28 -9.87 -17.08
C ASP A 254 -17.75 -9.58 -16.76
N GLN A 255 -18.40 -10.42 -15.97
CA GLN A 255 -19.85 -10.39 -15.78
C GLN A 255 -20.31 -9.29 -14.84
N ARG A 256 -19.53 -8.98 -13.79
CA ARG A 256 -19.95 -8.12 -12.67
C ARG A 256 -19.31 -6.74 -12.68
N LEU A 257 -18.23 -6.55 -13.46
CA LEU A 257 -17.55 -5.26 -13.59
C LEU A 257 -17.60 -4.73 -15.03
N ILE A 258 -17.02 -5.46 -15.99
CA ILE A 258 -16.84 -4.98 -17.37
C ILE A 258 -18.19 -4.89 -18.08
N LYS A 259 -18.96 -5.98 -18.07
CA LYS A 259 -20.26 -6.03 -18.74
C LYS A 259 -21.22 -4.92 -18.31
N PRO A 260 -21.46 -4.63 -17.00
CA PRO A 260 -22.31 -3.53 -16.59
C PRO A 260 -21.84 -2.16 -17.08
N ILE A 261 -20.50 -1.93 -17.12
CA ILE A 261 -19.95 -0.68 -17.64
C ILE A 261 -20.22 -0.59 -19.16
N VAL A 262 -19.90 -1.64 -19.91
CA VAL A 262 -20.11 -1.68 -21.37
C VAL A 262 -21.59 -1.49 -21.73
N ASP A 263 -22.50 -2.22 -21.06
CA ASP A 263 -23.95 -2.13 -21.29
C ASP A 263 -24.44 -0.68 -21.06
N GLU A 264 -23.98 0.00 -20.02
CA GLU A 264 -24.38 1.37 -19.70
C GLU A 264 -23.81 2.37 -20.70
N VAL A 265 -22.48 2.38 -20.95
CA VAL A 265 -21.84 3.37 -21.81
C VAL A 265 -22.26 3.27 -23.27
N ASN A 266 -22.66 2.09 -23.73
CA ASN A 266 -23.20 1.88 -25.08
C ASN A 266 -24.56 2.55 -25.30
N THR A 267 -25.24 2.97 -24.24
CA THR A 267 -26.48 3.76 -24.34
C THR A 267 -26.23 5.27 -24.49
N TRP A 268 -24.98 5.70 -24.31
CA TRP A 268 -24.63 7.13 -24.29
C TRP A 268 -24.40 7.66 -25.71
N ILE A 269 -24.62 8.98 -25.87
CA ILE A 269 -24.38 9.68 -27.15
C ILE A 269 -22.86 9.85 -27.35
N GLU A 270 -22.14 10.21 -26.25
CA GLU A 270 -20.68 10.37 -26.29
C GLU A 270 -20.03 8.99 -26.12
N PRO A 271 -19.18 8.57 -27.07
CA PRO A 271 -18.55 7.26 -26.99
C PRO A 271 -17.49 7.21 -25.88
N VAL A 272 -17.43 6.10 -25.17
CA VAL A 272 -16.43 5.83 -24.14
C VAL A 272 -15.47 4.76 -24.64
N CYS A 273 -14.17 5.05 -24.63
CA CYS A 273 -13.13 4.07 -24.91
C CYS A 273 -12.85 3.24 -23.63
N ILE A 274 -12.91 1.93 -23.74
CA ILE A 274 -12.59 1.01 -22.64
C ILE A 274 -11.33 0.23 -22.97
N SER A 275 -10.35 0.27 -22.07
CA SER A 275 -9.15 -0.57 -22.13
C SER A 275 -9.15 -1.56 -20.99
N VAL A 276 -8.87 -2.83 -21.28
CA VAL A 276 -8.76 -3.89 -20.27
C VAL A 276 -7.43 -4.60 -20.45
N LEU A 277 -6.63 -4.63 -19.38
CA LEU A 277 -5.33 -5.26 -19.37
C LEU A 277 -4.93 -5.70 -17.95
N PRO A 278 -4.24 -6.82 -17.79
CA PRO A 278 -3.46 -7.10 -16.58
C PRO A 278 -2.19 -6.26 -16.59
N ASP A 279 -1.63 -5.98 -15.43
CA ASP A 279 -0.31 -5.32 -15.27
C ASP A 279 0.85 -6.32 -15.47
N HIS A 280 0.67 -7.57 -15.06
CA HIS A 280 1.59 -8.70 -15.23
C HIS A 280 0.86 -10.04 -15.14
N PRO A 281 1.44 -11.14 -15.66
CA PRO A 281 0.92 -12.46 -15.39
C PRO A 281 1.34 -12.96 -14.00
N THR A 282 0.45 -13.67 -13.33
CA THR A 282 0.70 -14.41 -12.08
C THR A 282 0.20 -15.83 -12.25
N PRO A 283 0.97 -16.70 -12.97
CA PRO A 283 0.55 -18.07 -13.25
C PRO A 283 0.39 -18.88 -11.95
N VAL A 284 -0.68 -19.67 -11.88
CA VAL A 284 -1.00 -20.47 -10.69
C VAL A 284 0.06 -21.54 -10.37
N GLU A 285 0.79 -22.03 -11.38
CA GLU A 285 1.89 -22.99 -11.22
C GLU A 285 3.13 -22.34 -10.60
N VAL A 286 3.36 -21.06 -10.90
CA VAL A 286 4.55 -20.32 -10.46
C VAL A 286 4.30 -19.60 -9.14
N ARG A 287 3.05 -19.17 -8.90
CA ARG A 287 2.59 -18.44 -7.70
C ARG A 287 3.33 -17.12 -7.44
N THR A 288 3.85 -16.52 -8.50
CA THR A 288 4.51 -15.21 -8.46
C THR A 288 4.49 -14.59 -9.85
N HIS A 289 4.86 -13.32 -9.93
CA HIS A 289 4.88 -12.55 -11.17
C HIS A 289 5.95 -13.06 -12.14
N VAL A 290 5.62 -13.09 -13.43
CA VAL A 290 6.54 -13.45 -14.49
C VAL A 290 6.62 -12.35 -15.55
N LYS A 291 7.70 -12.32 -16.34
CA LYS A 291 7.97 -11.29 -17.37
C LYS A 291 7.45 -11.73 -18.74
N GLU A 292 6.22 -12.15 -18.82
CA GLU A 292 5.60 -12.51 -20.08
C GLU A 292 4.64 -11.41 -20.56
N PRO A 293 4.41 -11.28 -21.87
CA PRO A 293 3.42 -10.36 -22.40
C PRO A 293 2.02 -10.64 -21.85
N VAL A 294 1.28 -9.56 -21.58
CA VAL A 294 -0.11 -9.62 -21.13
C VAL A 294 -1.08 -9.38 -22.29
N PRO A 295 -2.30 -9.94 -22.28
CA PRO A 295 -3.35 -9.57 -23.22
C PRO A 295 -3.73 -8.09 -23.01
N PHE A 296 -4.02 -7.42 -24.12
CA PHE A 296 -4.46 -6.03 -24.13
C PHE A 296 -5.70 -5.90 -25.00
N LEU A 297 -6.78 -5.36 -24.47
CA LEU A 297 -8.02 -5.12 -25.19
C LEU A 297 -8.35 -3.65 -25.18
N ILE A 298 -8.72 -3.12 -26.36
CA ILE A 298 -9.35 -1.79 -26.51
C ILE A 298 -10.72 -2.00 -27.15
N TYR A 299 -11.74 -1.49 -26.52
CA TYR A 299 -13.10 -1.42 -27.05
C TYR A 299 -13.47 0.05 -27.29
N TYR A 300 -13.90 0.36 -28.49
CA TYR A 300 -14.44 1.66 -28.86
C TYR A 300 -15.72 1.48 -29.68
N PRO A 301 -16.85 2.04 -29.28
CA PRO A 301 -18.12 1.87 -30.01
C PRO A 301 -18.03 2.33 -31.45
N GLY A 302 -18.45 1.47 -32.39
CA GLY A 302 -18.48 1.76 -33.84
C GLY A 302 -17.16 1.51 -34.58
N ILE A 303 -16.14 0.97 -33.90
CA ILE A 303 -14.92 0.46 -34.55
C ILE A 303 -15.01 -1.06 -34.60
N GLU A 304 -14.94 -1.63 -35.82
CA GLU A 304 -14.87 -3.08 -36.00
C GLU A 304 -13.51 -3.58 -35.51
N PRO A 305 -13.45 -4.75 -34.82
CA PRO A 305 -12.18 -5.34 -34.42
C PRO A 305 -11.38 -5.79 -35.65
N ASP A 306 -10.05 -5.61 -35.61
CA ASP A 306 -9.10 -6.13 -36.59
C ASP A 306 -8.94 -7.64 -36.49
#